data_6d64fadbfbbd7866cb30659f3519acbc
#
_entry.id   6d64fadbfbbd7866cb30659f3519acbc
#
_cell.length_a   1.000
_cell.length_b   1.000
_cell.length_c   1.000
_cell.angle_alpha   90.00
_cell.angle_beta   90.00
_cell.angle_gamma   90.00
#
_symmetry.space_group_name_H-M   'P 1'
#
loop_
_entity.id
_entity.type
_entity.pdbx_description
1 polymer ?
#
loop_
_entity_poly.entity_id
_entity_poly.type
_entity_poly.pdbx_seq_one_letter_code
_entity_poly.pdbx_strand_id
1 'polypeptide(L)'
;LEYLRKIEEKSPACFQAIEYVEQPTSRNLRALPRVDMHAANKLRPIVVDEGLVDLESLLDARELGYTGLALKACKGQSHSVLFAAAARKYGMFLTVQDLTCPGAALVHSAGIAAWVPGTAGLEANARQYMPEANKPWEEKLPGLFTIKDGMLHTDCLAGRPGLGAV
;
A
#
# COMPACT_ATOMS: atom_id res chain seq x y z
N LEU A 1 7.67 -16.39 9.89
CA LEU A 1 8.53 -17.29 9.13
C LEU A 1 7.92 -18.69 8.99
N GLU A 2 7.60 -19.37 10.10
CA GLU A 2 7.01 -20.72 10.12
C GLU A 2 5.72 -20.82 9.32
N TYR A 3 4.85 -19.83 9.44
CA TYR A 3 3.58 -19.75 8.69
C TYR A 3 3.82 -19.76 7.17
N LEU A 4 4.74 -18.94 6.67
CA LEU A 4 5.08 -18.90 5.24
C LEU A 4 5.64 -20.23 4.75
N ARG A 5 6.50 -20.87 5.53
CA ARG A 5 7.05 -22.19 5.17
C ARG A 5 5.98 -23.29 5.12
N LYS A 6 5.03 -23.25 6.07
CA LYS A 6 3.88 -24.17 6.05
C LYS A 6 2.98 -23.97 4.83
N ILE A 7 2.77 -22.72 4.39
CA ILE A 7 2.02 -22.47 3.15
C ILE A 7 2.79 -23.00 1.96
N GLU A 8 4.09 -22.73 1.87
CA GLU A 8 4.95 -23.20 0.79
C GLU A 8 4.93 -24.73 0.68
N GLU A 9 5.04 -25.42 1.81
CA GLU A 9 5.00 -26.90 1.89
C GLU A 9 3.63 -27.45 1.49
N LYS A 10 2.54 -26.90 2.02
CA LYS A 10 1.19 -27.43 1.83
C LYS A 10 0.56 -27.05 0.50
N SER A 11 0.87 -25.90 -0.02
CA SER A 11 0.32 -25.36 -1.26
C SER A 11 1.29 -24.39 -1.93
N PRO A 12 2.26 -24.93 -2.71
CA PRO A 12 3.20 -24.08 -3.45
C PRO A 12 2.52 -23.03 -4.34
N ALA A 13 1.37 -23.39 -4.94
CA ALA A 13 0.60 -22.44 -5.77
C ALA A 13 0.06 -21.26 -4.95
N CYS A 14 -0.50 -21.51 -3.77
CA CYS A 14 -0.92 -20.43 -2.86
C CYS A 14 0.28 -19.59 -2.41
N PHE A 15 1.40 -20.24 -2.09
CA PHE A 15 2.61 -19.51 -1.71
C PHE A 15 3.11 -18.60 -2.83
N GLN A 16 3.10 -19.04 -4.08
CA GLN A 16 3.48 -18.21 -5.23
C GLN A 16 2.54 -17.02 -5.47
N ALA A 17 1.27 -17.15 -5.09
CA ALA A 17 0.28 -16.06 -5.20
C ALA A 17 0.42 -14.98 -4.11
N ILE A 18 1.24 -15.21 -3.08
CA ILE A 18 1.52 -14.19 -2.06
C ILE A 18 2.48 -13.16 -2.64
N GLU A 19 2.04 -11.93 -2.84
CA GLU A 19 2.91 -10.84 -3.27
C GLU A 19 3.75 -10.30 -2.12
N TYR A 20 3.16 -10.10 -0.96
CA TYR A 20 3.82 -9.59 0.24
C TYR A 20 3.09 -10.01 1.52
N VAL A 21 3.71 -9.80 2.65
CA VAL A 21 3.12 -9.96 3.98
C VAL A 21 3.11 -8.59 4.66
N GLU A 22 1.92 -8.15 5.07
CA GLU A 22 1.73 -6.85 5.67
C GLU A 22 1.72 -6.92 7.18
N GLN A 23 2.43 -6.00 7.80
CA GLN A 23 2.48 -5.73 9.24
C GLN A 23 2.34 -6.98 10.13
N PRO A 24 3.21 -7.99 9.97
CA PRO A 24 3.06 -9.26 10.71
C PRO A 24 3.41 -9.13 12.20
N THR A 25 3.81 -7.94 12.66
CA THR A 25 4.20 -7.66 14.04
C THR A 25 3.34 -6.56 14.66
N SER A 26 3.62 -6.20 15.89
CA SER A 26 3.02 -5.04 16.56
C SER A 26 3.26 -3.75 15.74
N ARG A 27 2.31 -2.84 15.78
CA ARG A 27 2.45 -1.46 15.26
C ARG A 27 3.60 -0.71 15.92
N ASN A 28 3.85 -0.97 17.21
CA ASN A 28 5.00 -0.44 17.89
C ASN A 28 6.24 -1.28 17.55
N LEU A 29 6.99 -0.84 16.54
CA LEU A 29 8.19 -1.51 16.05
C LEU A 29 9.31 -1.54 17.11
N ARG A 30 9.24 -0.67 18.11
CA ARG A 30 10.20 -0.59 19.24
C ARG A 30 9.79 -1.43 20.44
N ALA A 31 8.61 -2.07 20.40
CA ALA A 31 8.15 -2.95 21.47
C ALA A 31 9.09 -4.15 21.65
N LEU A 32 9.32 -4.53 22.91
CA LEU A 32 10.15 -5.69 23.25
C LEU A 32 9.29 -6.95 23.46
N PRO A 33 9.79 -8.14 23.05
CA PRO A 33 11.01 -8.34 22.27
C PRO A 33 10.85 -7.85 20.84
N ARG A 34 11.87 -7.24 20.26
CA ARG A 34 11.88 -6.87 18.84
C ARG A 34 11.82 -8.12 17.97
N VAL A 35 11.01 -8.08 16.93
CA VAL A 35 10.81 -9.22 16.03
C VAL A 35 11.59 -9.02 14.74
N ASP A 36 12.56 -9.87 14.50
CA ASP A 36 13.41 -9.86 13.30
C ASP A 36 12.68 -10.50 12.12
N MET A 37 12.58 -9.77 11.02
CA MET A 37 11.93 -10.18 9.77
C MET A 37 12.92 -10.63 8.68
N HIS A 38 14.23 -10.55 8.90
CA HIS A 38 15.24 -10.86 7.86
C HIS A 38 15.16 -12.27 7.30
N ALA A 39 14.73 -13.25 8.09
CA ALA A 39 14.53 -14.60 7.58
C ALA A 39 13.22 -14.74 6.80
N ALA A 40 12.18 -14.00 7.17
CA ALA A 40 10.88 -14.03 6.50
C ALA A 40 10.92 -13.26 5.16
N ASN A 41 11.64 -12.14 5.11
CA ASN A 41 11.72 -11.32 3.90
C ASN A 41 12.46 -12.00 2.73
N LYS A 42 13.24 -13.04 3.01
CA LYS A 42 13.85 -13.89 1.97
C LYS A 42 12.82 -14.75 1.24
N LEU A 43 11.67 -14.97 1.82
CA LEU A 43 10.59 -15.74 1.23
C LEU A 43 9.61 -14.85 0.47
N ARG A 44 9.18 -13.76 1.08
CA ARG A 44 8.26 -12.77 0.51
C ARG A 44 8.59 -11.38 1.06
N PRO A 45 8.32 -10.29 0.31
CA PRO A 45 8.44 -8.94 0.83
C PRO A 45 7.62 -8.78 2.12
N ILE A 46 8.19 -8.12 3.12
CA ILE A 46 7.50 -7.77 4.36
C ILE A 46 7.25 -6.26 4.32
N VAL A 47 5.98 -5.88 4.32
CA VAL A 47 5.52 -4.50 4.19
C VAL A 47 5.16 -3.93 5.55
N VAL A 48 5.72 -2.78 5.90
CA VAL A 48 5.29 -2.02 7.06
C VAL A 48 4.11 -1.13 6.70
N ASP A 49 3.08 -1.14 7.53
CA ASP A 49 1.87 -0.33 7.38
C ASP A 49 1.58 0.52 8.61
N GLU A 50 0.87 0.00 9.59
CA GLU A 50 0.47 0.79 10.77
C GLU A 50 1.66 1.24 11.62
N GLY A 51 2.76 0.50 11.54
CA GLY A 51 4.02 0.90 12.18
C GLY A 51 4.75 2.04 11.47
N LEU A 52 4.34 2.40 10.25
CA LEU A 52 4.95 3.46 9.45
C LEU A 52 4.27 4.80 9.73
N VAL A 53 4.82 5.59 10.63
CA VAL A 53 4.25 6.90 11.03
C VAL A 53 5.13 8.09 10.66
N ASP A 54 6.44 7.88 10.56
CA ASP A 54 7.45 8.89 10.22
C ASP A 54 8.70 8.26 9.61
N LEU A 55 9.72 9.06 9.30
CA LEU A 55 10.98 8.55 8.75
C LEU A 55 11.78 7.71 9.75
N GLU A 56 11.66 7.96 11.05
CA GLU A 56 12.34 7.13 12.06
C GLU A 56 11.75 5.72 12.07
N SER A 57 10.43 5.61 12.07
CA SER A 57 9.75 4.32 12.00
C SER A 57 10.05 3.55 10.70
N LEU A 58 10.29 4.25 9.59
CA LEU A 58 10.78 3.62 8.36
C LEU A 58 12.17 3.02 8.55
N LEU A 59 13.07 3.75 9.22
CA LEU A 59 14.41 3.25 9.49
C LEU A 59 14.38 2.08 10.49
N ASP A 60 13.56 2.16 11.54
CA ASP A 60 13.32 1.06 12.46
C ASP A 60 12.78 -0.20 11.74
N ALA A 61 11.82 -0.03 10.84
CA ALA A 61 11.28 -1.13 10.05
C ALA A 61 12.37 -1.80 9.20
N ARG A 62 13.21 -1.01 8.54
CA ARG A 62 14.34 -1.54 7.75
C ARG A 62 15.34 -2.31 8.62
N GLU A 63 15.67 -1.77 9.80
CA GLU A 63 16.55 -2.45 10.76
C GLU A 63 15.98 -3.81 11.19
N LEU A 64 14.65 -3.91 11.30
CA LEU A 64 13.96 -5.16 11.63
C LEU A 64 13.77 -6.11 10.43
N GLY A 65 14.20 -5.71 9.22
CA GLY A 65 14.12 -6.54 8.04
C GLY A 65 12.84 -6.40 7.21
N TYR A 66 12.06 -5.33 7.41
CA TYR A 66 10.99 -4.99 6.47
C TYR A 66 11.59 -4.52 5.15
N THR A 67 11.03 -5.02 4.05
CA THR A 67 11.52 -4.76 2.69
C THR A 67 10.54 -4.01 1.81
N GLY A 68 9.41 -3.61 2.37
CA GLY A 68 8.40 -2.81 1.67
C GLY A 68 7.63 -1.91 2.61
N LEU A 69 6.84 -1.01 2.03
CA LEU A 69 5.98 -0.10 2.77
C LEU A 69 4.66 0.18 2.06
N ALA A 70 3.62 0.41 2.86
CA ALA A 70 2.30 0.81 2.41
C ALA A 70 2.16 2.33 2.47
N LEU A 71 2.02 2.96 1.30
CA LEU A 71 1.70 4.38 1.19
C LEU A 71 0.22 4.58 1.45
N LYS A 72 -0.12 5.53 2.30
CA LYS A 72 -1.51 5.88 2.61
C LYS A 72 -1.74 7.37 2.51
N ALA A 73 -2.58 7.81 1.57
CA ALA A 73 -2.95 9.21 1.39
C ALA A 73 -3.50 9.83 2.68
N CYS A 74 -4.22 9.06 3.50
CA CYS A 74 -4.79 9.50 4.77
C CYS A 74 -3.75 9.84 5.85
N LYS A 75 -2.52 9.31 5.75
CA LYS A 75 -1.39 9.70 6.61
C LYS A 75 -0.72 11.01 6.16
N GLY A 76 -1.17 11.59 5.05
CA GLY A 76 -0.69 12.83 4.44
C GLY A 76 0.06 12.62 3.14
N GLN A 77 -0.24 13.49 2.17
CA GLN A 77 0.41 13.46 0.85
C GLN A 77 1.92 13.65 0.94
N SER A 78 2.38 14.61 1.76
CA SER A 78 3.81 14.87 1.94
C SER A 78 4.54 13.66 2.50
N HIS A 79 3.96 12.96 3.47
CA HIS A 79 4.51 11.71 3.98
C HIS A 79 4.58 10.64 2.89
N SER A 80 3.51 10.46 2.09
CA SER A 80 3.51 9.49 1.00
C SER A 80 4.62 9.76 -0.01
N VAL A 81 4.85 11.03 -0.38
CA VAL A 81 5.94 11.42 -1.30
C VAL A 81 7.31 11.17 -0.68
N LEU A 82 7.51 11.52 0.59
CA LEU A 82 8.77 11.27 1.30
C LEU A 82 9.07 9.79 1.45
N PHE A 83 8.07 8.99 1.81
CA PHE A 83 8.20 7.54 1.92
C PHE A 83 8.48 6.89 0.58
N ALA A 84 7.81 7.33 -0.50
CA ALA A 84 8.10 6.86 -1.86
C ALA A 84 9.54 7.15 -2.28
N ALA A 85 10.05 8.36 -1.99
CA ALA A 85 11.44 8.72 -2.25
C ALA A 85 12.42 7.88 -1.43
N ALA A 86 12.12 7.65 -0.14
CA ALA A 86 12.93 6.79 0.72
C ALA A 86 12.90 5.33 0.26
N ALA A 87 11.72 4.80 -0.11
CA ALA A 87 11.58 3.47 -0.66
C ALA A 87 12.44 3.28 -1.92
N ARG A 88 12.38 4.23 -2.85
CA ARG A 88 13.22 4.20 -4.05
C ARG A 88 14.72 4.21 -3.71
N LYS A 89 15.13 5.07 -2.77
CA LYS A 89 16.53 5.14 -2.31
C LYS A 89 17.02 3.82 -1.73
N TYR A 90 16.15 3.10 -1.02
CA TYR A 90 16.48 1.87 -0.32
C TYR A 90 16.09 0.59 -1.05
N GLY A 91 15.54 0.68 -2.26
CA GLY A 91 15.10 -0.48 -3.05
C GLY A 91 13.96 -1.25 -2.41
N MET A 92 13.01 -0.55 -1.74
CA MET A 92 11.89 -1.18 -1.03
C MET A 92 10.68 -1.35 -1.94
N PHE A 93 9.94 -2.45 -1.74
CA PHE A 93 8.65 -2.71 -2.35
C PHE A 93 7.62 -1.66 -1.94
N LEU A 94 6.77 -1.25 -2.87
CA LEU A 94 5.74 -0.24 -2.64
C LEU A 94 4.34 -0.76 -2.98
N THR A 95 3.40 -0.52 -2.08
CA THR A 95 1.96 -0.61 -2.34
C THR A 95 1.26 0.67 -1.87
N VAL A 96 0.08 0.94 -2.39
CA VAL A 96 -0.79 2.04 -1.93
C VAL A 96 -2.08 1.45 -1.38
N GLN A 97 -2.56 1.99 -0.27
CA GLN A 97 -3.77 1.51 0.37
C GLN A 97 -4.72 2.65 0.72
N ASP A 98 -6.02 2.42 0.59
CA ASP A 98 -7.06 3.44 0.77
C ASP A 98 -7.66 3.52 2.19
N LEU A 99 -7.42 2.53 3.07
CA LEU A 99 -8.05 2.42 4.39
C LEU A 99 -9.58 2.50 4.37
N THR A 100 -10.23 1.99 3.34
CA THR A 100 -11.69 2.06 3.19
C THR A 100 -12.21 3.52 3.14
N CYS A 101 -11.40 4.43 2.58
CA CYS A 101 -11.76 5.85 2.44
C CYS A 101 -12.42 6.11 1.09
N PRO A 102 -13.72 6.47 1.02
CA PRO A 102 -14.44 6.68 -0.23
C PRO A 102 -14.20 8.07 -0.85
N GLY A 103 -14.69 8.24 -2.05
CA GLY A 103 -14.76 9.54 -2.73
C GLY A 103 -13.40 10.19 -2.95
N ALA A 104 -13.21 11.41 -2.50
CA ALA A 104 -11.97 12.17 -2.68
C ALA A 104 -10.75 11.47 -2.13
N ALA A 105 -10.87 10.69 -1.06
CA ALA A 105 -9.76 9.96 -0.48
C ALA A 105 -9.31 8.78 -1.38
N LEU A 106 -10.25 8.09 -2.03
CA LEU A 106 -9.91 7.08 -3.04
C LEU A 106 -9.25 7.73 -4.26
N VAL A 107 -9.76 8.88 -4.73
CA VAL A 107 -9.15 9.65 -5.84
C VAL A 107 -7.70 10.01 -5.49
N HIS A 108 -7.45 10.47 -4.27
CA HIS A 108 -6.11 10.80 -3.79
C HIS A 108 -5.19 9.57 -3.77
N SER A 109 -5.66 8.45 -3.25
CA SER A 109 -4.88 7.19 -3.22
C SER A 109 -4.57 6.69 -4.63
N ALA A 110 -5.56 6.73 -5.53
CA ALA A 110 -5.38 6.35 -6.93
C ALA A 110 -4.38 7.28 -7.64
N GLY A 111 -4.44 8.58 -7.37
CA GLY A 111 -3.46 9.56 -7.87
C GLY A 111 -2.05 9.24 -7.40
N ILE A 112 -1.83 8.94 -6.11
CA ILE A 112 -0.53 8.54 -5.59
C ILE A 112 -0.05 7.26 -6.29
N ALA A 113 -0.91 6.25 -6.41
CA ALA A 113 -0.56 4.99 -7.06
C ALA A 113 -0.14 5.17 -8.53
N ALA A 114 -0.82 6.07 -9.26
CA ALA A 114 -0.51 6.37 -10.65
C ALA A 114 0.80 7.16 -10.82
N TRP A 115 1.12 8.04 -9.87
CA TRP A 115 2.28 8.94 -9.95
C TRP A 115 3.57 8.37 -9.36
N VAL A 116 3.48 7.45 -8.41
CA VAL A 116 4.65 6.87 -7.75
C VAL A 116 5.16 5.68 -8.56
N PRO A 117 6.33 5.78 -9.21
CA PRO A 117 6.87 4.69 -10.01
C PRO A 117 7.19 3.46 -9.16
N GLY A 118 6.87 2.28 -9.67
CA GLY A 118 7.17 1.00 -9.00
C GLY A 118 6.17 0.60 -7.92
N THR A 119 5.01 1.27 -7.84
CA THR A 119 3.89 0.82 -7.02
C THR A 119 3.34 -0.49 -7.58
N ALA A 120 3.29 -1.54 -6.77
CA ALA A 120 2.82 -2.87 -7.17
C ALA A 120 1.30 -2.91 -7.39
N GLY A 121 0.55 -2.14 -6.59
CA GLY A 121 -0.91 -2.09 -6.71
C GLY A 121 -1.54 -1.07 -5.77
N LEU A 122 -2.85 -0.90 -5.94
CA LEU A 122 -3.71 -0.11 -5.06
C LEU A 122 -4.76 -1.00 -4.43
N GLU A 123 -4.78 -1.05 -3.11
CA GLU A 123 -5.89 -1.62 -2.35
C GLU A 123 -7.02 -0.59 -2.27
N ALA A 124 -8.17 -0.89 -2.90
CA ALA A 124 -9.30 0.02 -3.04
C ALA A 124 -10.56 -0.54 -2.35
N ASN A 125 -10.50 -0.67 -1.04
CA ASN A 125 -11.55 -1.27 -0.19
C ASN A 125 -12.83 -0.45 -0.11
N ALA A 126 -12.78 0.88 -0.31
CA ALA A 126 -13.93 1.75 -0.27
C ALA A 126 -15.05 1.34 -1.24
N ARG A 127 -14.69 0.75 -2.39
CA ARG A 127 -15.68 0.24 -3.36
C ARG A 127 -16.47 -0.94 -2.82
N GLN A 128 -15.85 -1.76 -2.00
CA GLN A 128 -16.46 -2.96 -1.44
C GLN A 128 -17.34 -2.63 -0.22
N TYR A 129 -16.85 -1.77 0.66
CA TYR A 129 -17.48 -1.53 1.96
C TYR A 129 -18.35 -0.27 2.00
N MET A 130 -18.10 0.70 1.11
CA MET A 130 -18.83 1.98 1.09
C MET A 130 -19.24 2.39 -0.34
N PRO A 131 -19.91 1.53 -1.14
CA PRO A 131 -20.22 1.81 -2.54
C PRO A 131 -21.08 3.06 -2.71
N GLU A 132 -22.07 3.26 -1.84
CA GLU A 132 -22.97 4.41 -1.92
C GLU A 132 -22.25 5.76 -1.78
N ALA A 133 -21.21 5.83 -0.95
CA ALA A 133 -20.42 7.06 -0.77
C ALA A 133 -19.58 7.41 -1.99
N ASN A 134 -19.36 6.49 -2.90
CA ASN A 134 -18.61 6.70 -4.14
C ASN A 134 -19.49 7.19 -5.31
N LYS A 135 -20.80 6.93 -5.28
CA LYS A 135 -21.74 7.27 -6.38
C LYS A 135 -21.63 8.71 -6.88
N PRO A 136 -21.57 9.75 -6.02
CA PRO A 136 -21.44 11.12 -6.51
C PRO A 136 -20.12 11.43 -7.25
N TRP A 137 -19.13 10.54 -7.11
CA TRP A 137 -17.82 10.68 -7.73
C TRP A 137 -17.70 9.90 -9.04
N GLU A 138 -18.47 8.84 -9.21
CA GLU A 138 -18.47 7.99 -10.40
C GLU A 138 -18.83 8.78 -11.66
N GLU A 139 -19.80 9.69 -11.57
CA GLU A 139 -20.20 10.56 -12.68
C GLU A 139 -19.13 11.59 -13.04
N LYS A 140 -18.42 12.11 -12.03
CA LYS A 140 -17.38 13.13 -12.20
C LYS A 140 -16.06 12.58 -12.73
N LEU A 141 -15.75 11.35 -12.36
CA LEU A 141 -14.47 10.68 -12.62
C LEU A 141 -14.71 9.27 -13.18
N PRO A 142 -15.26 9.17 -14.39
CA PRO A 142 -15.55 7.88 -15.00
C PRO A 142 -14.26 7.06 -15.18
N GLY A 143 -14.35 5.76 -14.89
CA GLY A 143 -13.22 4.83 -14.95
C GLY A 143 -12.45 4.68 -13.65
N LEU A 144 -12.37 5.72 -12.82
CA LEU A 144 -11.65 5.65 -11.54
C LEU A 144 -12.37 4.79 -10.50
N PHE A 145 -13.70 4.75 -10.53
CA PHE A 145 -14.53 3.97 -9.61
C PHE A 145 -14.98 2.63 -10.17
N THR A 146 -14.63 2.34 -11.42
CA THR A 146 -14.97 1.09 -12.11
C THR A 146 -13.71 0.28 -12.37
N ILE A 147 -13.64 -0.94 -11.80
CA ILE A 147 -12.54 -1.85 -12.13
C ILE A 147 -12.82 -2.49 -13.48
N LYS A 148 -11.84 -2.37 -14.38
CA LYS A 148 -11.81 -3.08 -15.66
C LYS A 148 -10.50 -3.83 -15.75
N ASP A 149 -10.57 -5.12 -16.02
CA ASP A 149 -9.38 -5.99 -16.13
C ASP A 149 -8.44 -5.93 -14.90
N GLY A 150 -9.03 -5.82 -13.70
CA GLY A 150 -8.29 -5.70 -12.44
C GLY A 150 -7.68 -4.32 -12.18
N MET A 151 -7.96 -3.31 -13.03
CA MET A 151 -7.36 -1.98 -12.93
C MET A 151 -8.40 -0.88 -12.70
N LEU A 152 -8.00 0.15 -11.95
CA LEU A 152 -8.61 1.47 -11.94
C LEU A 152 -7.94 2.34 -13.01
N HIS A 153 -8.75 3.05 -13.80
CA HIS A 153 -8.24 3.94 -14.85
C HIS A 153 -8.17 5.37 -14.34
N THR A 154 -6.97 5.93 -14.34
CA THR A 154 -6.68 7.27 -13.81
C THR A 154 -6.55 8.34 -14.90
N ASP A 155 -6.83 8.02 -16.15
CA ASP A 155 -6.73 8.95 -17.29
C ASP A 155 -7.59 10.20 -17.08
N CYS A 156 -8.72 10.07 -16.39
CA CYS A 156 -9.59 11.19 -16.05
C CYS A 156 -8.94 12.22 -15.12
N LEU A 157 -7.81 11.90 -14.48
CA LEU A 157 -7.04 12.81 -13.63
C LEU A 157 -5.96 13.57 -14.42
N ALA A 158 -5.66 13.15 -15.65
CA ALA A 158 -4.58 13.72 -16.43
C ALA A 158 -4.83 15.22 -16.74
N GLY A 159 -3.81 16.04 -16.52
CA GLY A 159 -3.88 17.48 -16.77
C GLY A 159 -4.73 18.27 -15.79
N ARG A 160 -5.31 17.65 -14.77
CA ARG A 160 -6.08 18.34 -13.73
C ARG A 160 -5.17 18.77 -12.58
N PRO A 161 -5.37 19.97 -12.01
CA PRO A 161 -4.58 20.43 -10.86
C PRO A 161 -4.99 19.71 -9.57
N GLY A 162 -4.10 19.71 -8.60
CA GLY A 162 -4.35 19.14 -7.27
C GLY A 162 -4.67 17.65 -7.31
N LEU A 163 -5.77 17.27 -6.68
CA LEU A 163 -6.24 15.88 -6.68
C LEU A 163 -6.99 15.47 -7.95
N GLY A 164 -7.14 16.38 -8.91
CA GLY A 164 -7.92 16.14 -10.11
C GLY A 164 -9.44 16.02 -9.89
N ALA A 165 -9.92 16.29 -8.69
CA ALA A 165 -11.31 16.05 -8.27
C ALA A 165 -12.21 17.27 -8.34
N VAL A 166 -11.70 18.42 -8.69
CA VAL A 166 -12.42 19.72 -8.80
C VAL A 166 -12.08 20.41 -10.10
#